data_4bdf7b19642c1dc3420dd0cb763f6cda
#
_entry.id   4bdf7b19642c1dc3420dd0cb763f6cda
#
_cell.length_a   1.000
_cell.length_b   1.000
_cell.length_c   1.000
_cell.angle_alpha   90.00
_cell.angle_beta   90.00
_cell.angle_gamma   90.00
#
_symmetry.space_group_name_H-M   'P 1'
#
loop_
_entity.id
_entity.type
_entity.pdbx_description
1 polymer ?
#
loop_
_entity_poly.entity_id
_entity_poly.type
_entity_poly.pdbx_seq_one_letter_code
_entity_poly.pdbx_strand_id
1 'polypeptide(L)'
;MNNASPFPLEPPSLDYCPEDSLATVPAPGAQAERRDRGGLRRIRDMRFAELAYRGWQEASKWLERVAPIELPGNPEALLRKNAPELADADAALRIVREIAPTRFFAGAADPQIAAIVTSRFPAHRAELLAAADALTRRHFALLGYRTLWFGDPIDWHLDPVRGKRAPLVPWSVLDTADPETVGDTRLVWELNRHQWIVRLAQAYTISGDERYAESCTRAIDAWLDANPPGVGVNWARSVEVSFRMMSWCWTLMLLRQSQAVTGAFLQRLLAAIWLHATHVRRYLSYYCSRNTDLTGEALGLFYASTLFPEFRDAERWREVALRTLVQGRLLQVRSE
;
A
#
# COMPACT_ATOMS: atom_id res chain seq x y z
N MET A 1 17.06 28.93 -3.66
CA MET A 1 17.06 27.89 -4.70
C MET A 1 15.67 27.29 -4.70
N ASN A 2 14.93 27.50 -5.80
CA ASN A 2 13.53 27.09 -5.92
C ASN A 2 13.40 25.57 -5.80
N ASN A 3 12.76 25.12 -4.73
CA ASN A 3 12.31 23.74 -4.57
C ASN A 3 11.08 23.51 -5.48
N ALA A 4 11.31 23.33 -6.78
CA ALA A 4 10.26 22.89 -7.67
C ALA A 4 9.84 21.49 -7.22
N SER A 5 8.58 21.36 -6.79
CA SER A 5 7.95 20.07 -6.44
C SER A 5 8.17 19.07 -7.58
N PRO A 6 8.51 17.81 -7.30
CA PRO A 6 8.62 16.76 -8.32
C PRO A 6 7.28 16.47 -9.02
N PHE A 7 6.18 17.09 -8.58
CA PHE A 7 4.84 16.93 -9.15
C PHE A 7 4.39 18.23 -9.82
N PRO A 8 4.69 18.43 -11.12
CA PRO A 8 4.40 19.68 -11.83
C PRO A 8 2.91 19.92 -12.12
N LEU A 9 2.06 18.90 -11.97
CA LEU A 9 0.63 19.02 -12.28
C LEU A 9 -0.20 18.89 -11.00
N GLU A 10 -1.11 19.85 -10.80
CA GLU A 10 -2.20 19.68 -9.83
C GLU A 10 -3.13 18.55 -10.26
N PRO A 11 -3.73 17.81 -9.30
CA PRO A 11 -4.74 16.81 -9.64
C PRO A 11 -5.89 17.53 -10.38
N PRO A 12 -6.43 16.91 -11.45
CA PRO A 12 -7.53 17.50 -12.20
C PRO A 12 -8.73 17.71 -11.29
N SER A 13 -9.49 18.80 -11.52
CA SER A 13 -10.78 18.99 -10.87
C SER A 13 -11.70 17.86 -11.29
N LEU A 14 -12.38 17.25 -10.34
CA LEU A 14 -13.31 16.13 -10.58
C LEU A 14 -14.71 16.59 -11.05
N ASP A 15 -14.86 17.85 -11.47
CA ASP A 15 -16.14 18.48 -11.81
C ASP A 15 -16.82 17.94 -13.08
N TYR A 16 -16.25 16.92 -13.70
CA TYR A 16 -16.81 16.31 -14.91
C TYR A 16 -16.92 14.78 -14.83
N CYS A 17 -18.15 14.30 -14.75
CA CYS A 17 -18.52 12.93 -15.03
C CYS A 17 -19.34 12.90 -16.33
N PRO A 18 -18.87 12.33 -17.45
CA PRO A 18 -19.76 11.96 -18.53
C PRO A 18 -20.65 10.82 -18.05
N GLU A 19 -21.96 10.96 -18.13
CA GLU A 19 -22.98 9.99 -17.69
C GLU A 19 -22.90 8.63 -18.42
N ASP A 20 -22.06 8.49 -19.44
CA ASP A 20 -22.00 7.32 -20.33
C ASP A 20 -20.97 6.24 -19.99
N SER A 21 -20.31 6.26 -18.82
CA SER A 21 -19.29 5.25 -18.49
C SER A 21 -19.70 4.23 -17.43
N LEU A 22 -20.99 4.00 -17.22
CA LEU A 22 -21.52 2.82 -16.51
C LEU A 22 -21.54 1.60 -17.47
N ALA A 23 -20.43 1.32 -18.13
CA ALA A 23 -20.26 0.06 -18.85
C ALA A 23 -20.07 -1.06 -17.83
N THR A 24 -21.07 -1.94 -17.75
CA THR A 24 -21.02 -3.25 -17.10
C THR A 24 -19.67 -3.92 -17.36
N VAL A 25 -19.02 -4.38 -16.29
CA VAL A 25 -17.77 -5.16 -16.36
C VAL A 25 -18.03 -6.40 -17.22
N PRO A 26 -17.41 -6.54 -18.40
CA PRO A 26 -17.59 -7.73 -19.23
C PRO A 26 -16.92 -8.93 -18.58
N ALA A 27 -17.54 -10.10 -18.75
CA ALA A 27 -17.01 -11.38 -18.29
C ALA A 27 -15.60 -11.63 -18.84
N PRO A 28 -14.71 -12.32 -18.09
CA PRO A 28 -13.35 -12.62 -18.53
C PRO A 28 -13.38 -13.60 -19.72
N GLY A 29 -13.11 -13.09 -20.89
CA GLY A 29 -13.06 -13.87 -22.13
C GLY A 29 -13.20 -13.03 -23.41
N ALA A 30 -13.77 -11.83 -23.32
CA ALA A 30 -14.09 -11.02 -24.51
C ALA A 30 -13.05 -9.92 -24.86
N GLN A 31 -11.93 -9.84 -24.14
CA GLN A 31 -11.00 -8.71 -24.28
C GLN A 31 -9.79 -8.94 -25.19
N ALA A 32 -9.55 -10.17 -25.69
CA ALA A 32 -8.34 -10.47 -26.46
C ALA A 32 -8.37 -9.95 -27.92
N GLU A 33 -9.53 -9.72 -28.54
CA GLU A 33 -9.60 -9.41 -29.98
C GLU A 33 -9.81 -7.93 -30.34
N ARG A 34 -9.85 -6.98 -29.40
CA ARG A 34 -10.12 -5.55 -29.71
C ARG A 34 -8.93 -4.60 -29.51
N ARG A 35 -7.71 -5.08 -29.45
CA ARG A 35 -6.54 -4.25 -29.04
C ARG A 35 -6.06 -3.21 -30.06
N ASP A 36 -6.45 -3.21 -31.35
CA ASP A 36 -5.70 -2.41 -32.34
C ASP A 36 -6.42 -1.30 -33.13
N ARG A 37 -7.73 -1.09 -32.96
CA ARG A 37 -8.44 -0.02 -33.72
C ARG A 37 -9.08 1.09 -32.88
N GLY A 38 -8.99 1.02 -31.56
CA GLY A 38 -9.63 1.96 -30.64
C GLY A 38 -8.71 3.08 -30.10
N GLY A 39 -7.42 2.96 -30.22
CA GLY A 39 -6.45 3.85 -29.56
C GLY A 39 -6.54 5.31 -30.03
N LEU A 40 -6.55 5.54 -31.33
CA LEU A 40 -6.59 6.89 -31.91
C LEU A 40 -7.93 7.63 -31.70
N ARG A 41 -9.07 6.90 -31.70
CA ARG A 41 -10.37 7.49 -31.38
C ARG A 41 -10.46 7.92 -29.93
N ARG A 42 -9.98 7.09 -28.99
CA ARG A 42 -9.91 7.42 -27.56
C ARG A 42 -9.08 8.66 -27.27
N ILE A 43 -7.94 8.82 -27.93
CA ILE A 43 -7.06 10.01 -27.75
C ILE A 43 -7.79 11.29 -28.18
N ARG A 44 -8.60 11.24 -29.25
CA ARG A 44 -9.33 12.43 -29.75
C ARG A 44 -10.44 12.90 -28.81
N ASP A 45 -11.00 11.98 -28.02
CA ASP A 45 -12.12 12.26 -27.09
C ASP A 45 -11.61 12.61 -25.67
N MET A 46 -10.30 12.53 -25.43
CA MET A 46 -9.67 12.90 -24.15
C MET A 46 -9.56 14.41 -23.97
N ARG A 47 -9.83 14.89 -22.76
CA ARG A 47 -9.55 16.27 -22.40
C ARG A 47 -8.07 16.54 -22.31
N PHE A 48 -7.65 17.75 -22.61
CA PHE A 48 -6.23 18.16 -22.53
C PHE A 48 -5.60 17.84 -21.17
N ALA A 49 -6.31 18.05 -20.07
CA ALA A 49 -5.83 17.72 -18.72
C ALA A 49 -5.59 16.22 -18.51
N GLU A 50 -6.45 15.35 -19.09
CA GLU A 50 -6.26 13.89 -19.05
C GLU A 50 -5.05 13.46 -19.86
N LEU A 51 -4.90 14.01 -21.08
CA LEU A 51 -3.73 13.73 -21.92
C LEU A 51 -2.43 14.15 -21.25
N ALA A 52 -2.41 15.34 -20.66
CA ALA A 52 -1.25 15.86 -19.95
C ALA A 52 -0.91 15.01 -18.73
N TYR A 53 -1.91 14.58 -17.95
CA TYR A 53 -1.72 13.73 -16.77
C TYR A 53 -1.21 12.33 -17.15
N ARG A 54 -1.82 11.68 -18.14
CA ARG A 54 -1.38 10.37 -18.65
C ARG A 54 0.01 10.46 -19.26
N GLY A 55 0.29 11.50 -20.06
CA GLY A 55 1.61 11.73 -20.65
C GLY A 55 2.68 11.91 -19.57
N TRP A 56 2.38 12.63 -18.50
CA TRP A 56 3.29 12.76 -17.37
C TRP A 56 3.51 11.43 -16.64
N GLN A 57 2.47 10.61 -16.44
CA GLN A 57 2.63 9.28 -15.84
C GLN A 57 3.50 8.37 -16.72
N GLU A 58 3.29 8.36 -18.05
CA GLU A 58 4.11 7.57 -18.95
C GLU A 58 5.58 8.04 -18.99
N ALA A 59 5.81 9.34 -18.99
CA ALA A 59 7.15 9.92 -18.87
C ALA A 59 7.82 9.53 -17.53
N SER A 60 7.06 9.53 -16.44
CA SER A 60 7.54 9.09 -15.12
C SER A 60 7.92 7.62 -15.10
N LYS A 61 7.12 6.74 -15.72
CA LYS A 61 7.44 5.32 -15.88
C LYS A 61 8.72 5.10 -16.67
N TRP A 62 8.89 5.88 -17.76
CA TRP A 62 10.12 5.81 -18.57
C TRP A 62 11.35 6.25 -17.75
N LEU A 63 11.24 7.35 -16.99
CA LEU A 63 12.32 7.82 -16.13
C LEU A 63 12.68 6.78 -15.05
N GLU A 64 11.70 6.14 -14.43
CA GLU A 64 11.94 5.09 -13.43
C GLU A 64 12.64 3.86 -14.01
N ARG A 65 12.45 3.56 -15.32
CA ARG A 65 13.17 2.47 -16.00
C ARG A 65 14.64 2.81 -16.25
N VAL A 66 14.93 4.08 -16.57
CA VAL A 66 16.31 4.55 -16.87
C VAL A 66 17.08 4.89 -15.60
N ALA A 67 16.39 5.41 -14.59
CA ALA A 67 16.95 5.73 -13.27
C ALA A 67 16.04 5.13 -12.21
N PRO A 68 16.20 3.85 -11.90
CA PRO A 68 15.40 3.17 -10.88
C PRO A 68 15.50 3.90 -9.54
N ILE A 69 14.37 4.00 -8.86
CA ILE A 69 14.35 4.47 -7.47
C ILE A 69 14.91 3.31 -6.64
N GLU A 70 16.17 3.35 -6.33
CA GLU A 70 16.73 2.41 -5.36
C GLU A 70 16.25 2.80 -3.96
N LEU A 71 15.87 1.81 -3.13
CA LEU A 71 15.93 2.01 -1.69
C LEU A 71 17.40 2.35 -1.43
N PRO A 72 17.73 3.57 -0.97
CA PRO A 72 19.11 3.87 -0.66
C PRO A 72 19.58 2.78 0.29
N GLY A 73 20.78 2.24 0.07
CA GLY A 73 21.41 1.33 1.03
C GLY A 73 21.51 1.95 2.45
N ASN A 74 21.14 3.22 2.56
CA ASN A 74 21.02 3.99 3.79
C ASN A 74 19.64 4.67 3.86
N PRO A 75 18.64 4.05 4.56
CA PRO A 75 17.33 4.64 4.83
C PRO A 75 17.41 6.02 5.52
N GLU A 76 18.42 6.22 6.38
CA GLU A 76 18.67 7.47 7.07
C GLU A 76 18.88 8.65 6.08
N ALA A 77 19.62 8.43 5.00
CA ALA A 77 19.86 9.47 3.99
C ALA A 77 18.57 9.91 3.29
N LEU A 78 17.67 8.97 3.00
CA LEU A 78 16.35 9.26 2.45
C LEU A 78 15.50 10.06 3.45
N LEU A 79 15.46 9.61 4.71
CA LEU A 79 14.71 10.28 5.77
C LEU A 79 15.26 11.66 6.07
N ARG A 80 16.60 11.84 6.13
CA ARG A 80 17.22 13.15 6.34
C ARG A 80 16.79 14.19 5.30
N LYS A 81 16.56 13.75 4.06
CA LYS A 81 16.06 14.62 3.00
C LYS A 81 14.55 14.91 3.12
N ASN A 82 13.73 13.93 3.50
CA ASN A 82 12.28 13.98 3.36
C ASN A 82 11.52 14.01 4.68
N ALA A 83 12.15 13.65 5.80
CA ALA A 83 11.61 13.68 7.16
C ALA A 83 12.78 13.81 8.15
N PRO A 84 13.47 14.97 8.24
CA PRO A 84 14.69 15.13 9.02
C PRO A 84 14.53 14.74 10.49
N GLU A 85 13.35 14.95 11.07
CA GLU A 85 13.01 14.62 12.45
C GLU A 85 13.00 13.10 12.71
N LEU A 86 12.78 12.30 11.66
CA LEU A 86 12.72 10.84 11.70
C LEU A 86 14.03 10.19 11.21
N ALA A 87 15.05 10.98 10.88
CA ALA A 87 16.30 10.45 10.31
C ALA A 87 17.20 9.80 11.36
N ASP A 88 17.20 10.32 12.59
CA ASP A 88 17.89 9.69 13.72
C ASP A 88 17.03 8.56 14.31
N ALA A 89 17.62 7.38 14.50
CA ALA A 89 16.91 6.18 14.93
C ALA A 89 16.26 6.32 16.31
N ASP A 90 16.96 6.95 17.27
CA ASP A 90 16.45 7.12 18.62
C ASP A 90 15.37 8.21 18.68
N ALA A 91 15.54 9.29 17.90
CA ALA A 91 14.54 10.32 17.76
C ALA A 91 13.26 9.74 17.12
N ALA A 92 13.38 8.97 16.05
CA ALA A 92 12.27 8.30 15.40
C ALA A 92 11.51 7.36 16.37
N LEU A 93 12.25 6.56 17.16
CA LEU A 93 11.62 5.69 18.18
C LEU A 93 10.86 6.49 19.22
N ARG A 94 11.41 7.60 19.73
CA ARG A 94 10.70 8.47 20.68
C ARG A 94 9.43 9.03 20.06
N ILE A 95 9.53 9.64 18.87
CA ILE A 95 8.38 10.23 18.16
C ILE A 95 7.29 9.18 17.98
N VAL A 96 7.63 7.97 17.48
CA VAL A 96 6.63 6.93 17.20
C VAL A 96 6.00 6.37 18.49
N ARG A 97 6.76 6.19 19.55
CA ARG A 97 6.24 5.73 20.85
C ARG A 97 5.32 6.75 21.50
N GLU A 98 5.55 8.03 21.26
CA GLU A 98 4.81 9.17 21.82
C GLU A 98 3.69 9.68 20.88
N ILE A 99 3.43 9.01 19.75
CA ILE A 99 2.34 9.40 18.83
C ILE A 99 1.03 9.55 19.63
N ALA A 100 0.46 10.75 19.55
CA ALA A 100 -0.82 11.05 20.22
C ALA A 100 -1.94 10.14 19.67
N PRO A 101 -2.83 9.62 20.51
CA PRO A 101 -3.98 8.81 20.07
C PRO A 101 -4.84 9.49 19.00
N THR A 102 -4.86 10.82 18.98
CA THR A 102 -5.60 11.63 17.99
C THR A 102 -5.03 11.58 16.57
N ARG A 103 -3.78 11.13 16.39
CA ARG A 103 -3.17 10.94 15.06
C ARG A 103 -3.61 9.65 14.37
N PHE A 104 -4.32 8.77 15.06
CA PHE A 104 -4.78 7.50 14.52
C PHE A 104 -6.20 7.18 15.00
N PHE A 105 -6.70 5.98 14.71
CA PHE A 105 -8.05 5.58 15.13
C PHE A 105 -8.17 5.49 16.65
N ALA A 106 -9.28 6.01 17.18
CA ALA A 106 -9.59 5.91 18.59
C ALA A 106 -9.58 4.44 19.04
N GLY A 107 -8.93 4.17 20.15
CA GLY A 107 -8.82 2.82 20.71
C GLY A 107 -7.71 1.94 20.12
N ALA A 108 -7.13 2.26 18.94
CA ALA A 108 -6.05 1.45 18.37
C ALA A 108 -4.82 1.32 19.28
N ALA A 109 -4.65 2.28 20.17
CA ALA A 109 -3.52 2.35 21.09
C ALA A 109 -3.94 2.33 22.56
N ASP A 110 -5.19 2.03 22.83
CA ASP A 110 -5.74 2.01 24.20
C ASP A 110 -5.54 0.62 24.82
N PRO A 111 -4.73 0.49 25.89
CA PRO A 111 -4.55 -0.78 26.59
C PRO A 111 -5.84 -1.38 27.13
N GLN A 112 -6.86 -0.55 27.42
CA GLN A 112 -8.15 -1.02 27.89
C GLN A 112 -8.89 -1.87 26.87
N ILE A 113 -8.68 -1.61 25.57
CA ILE A 113 -9.30 -2.41 24.50
C ILE A 113 -8.85 -3.87 24.58
N ALA A 114 -7.57 -4.13 24.82
CA ALA A 114 -7.06 -5.49 24.99
C ALA A 114 -7.70 -6.19 26.20
N ALA A 115 -7.87 -5.48 27.31
CA ALA A 115 -8.53 -5.99 28.50
C ALA A 115 -10.03 -6.27 28.26
N ILE A 116 -10.73 -5.39 27.54
CA ILE A 116 -12.14 -5.56 27.16
C ILE A 116 -12.31 -6.78 26.26
N VAL A 117 -11.46 -6.92 25.22
CA VAL A 117 -11.51 -8.07 24.31
C VAL A 117 -11.26 -9.38 25.07
N THR A 118 -10.27 -9.39 25.96
CA THR A 118 -9.93 -10.57 26.77
C THR A 118 -11.07 -10.97 27.69
N SER A 119 -11.73 -10.03 28.36
CA SER A 119 -12.76 -10.31 29.35
C SER A 119 -14.14 -10.57 28.74
N ARG A 120 -14.53 -9.80 27.72
CA ARG A 120 -15.89 -9.86 27.15
C ARG A 120 -16.02 -10.73 25.91
N PHE A 121 -14.92 -10.98 25.20
CA PHE A 121 -14.91 -11.73 23.94
C PHE A 121 -13.87 -12.86 23.94
N PRO A 122 -13.89 -13.79 24.92
CA PRO A 122 -12.85 -14.82 25.04
C PRO A 122 -12.77 -15.76 23.85
N ALA A 123 -13.89 -16.06 23.21
CA ALA A 123 -13.93 -16.90 21.99
C ALA A 123 -13.20 -16.21 20.83
N HIS A 124 -13.48 -14.91 20.61
CA HIS A 124 -12.81 -14.14 19.55
C HIS A 124 -11.30 -13.99 19.82
N ARG A 125 -10.92 -13.80 21.10
CA ARG A 125 -9.52 -13.80 21.51
C ARG A 125 -8.83 -15.15 21.16
N ALA A 126 -9.47 -16.26 21.50
CA ALA A 126 -8.91 -17.59 21.20
C ALA A 126 -8.75 -17.82 19.68
N GLU A 127 -9.74 -17.43 18.88
CA GLU A 127 -9.71 -17.51 17.42
C GLU A 127 -8.58 -16.66 16.83
N LEU A 128 -8.42 -15.42 17.30
CA LEU A 128 -7.36 -14.52 16.85
C LEU A 128 -5.97 -15.12 17.14
N LEU A 129 -5.75 -15.63 18.37
CA LEU A 129 -4.47 -16.24 18.74
C LEU A 129 -4.19 -17.51 17.93
N ALA A 130 -5.18 -18.36 17.71
CA ALA A 130 -5.04 -19.55 16.87
C ALA A 130 -4.69 -19.19 15.41
N ALA A 131 -5.34 -18.17 14.86
CA ALA A 131 -5.03 -17.66 13.53
C ALA A 131 -3.61 -17.06 13.46
N ALA A 132 -3.20 -16.30 14.48
CA ALA A 132 -1.85 -15.75 14.56
C ALA A 132 -0.78 -16.85 14.69
N ASP A 133 -1.03 -17.89 15.47
CA ASP A 133 -0.14 -19.05 15.56
C ASP A 133 -0.02 -19.82 14.23
N ALA A 134 -1.08 -19.91 13.44
CA ALA A 134 -1.02 -20.47 12.10
C ALA A 134 -0.15 -19.59 11.17
N LEU A 135 -0.31 -18.26 11.23
CA LEU A 135 0.49 -17.33 10.45
C LEU A 135 1.98 -17.36 10.82
N THR A 136 2.34 -17.51 12.10
CA THR A 136 3.76 -17.69 12.49
C THR A 136 4.37 -18.95 11.90
N ARG A 137 3.56 -19.97 11.64
CA ARG A 137 3.95 -21.22 10.93
C ARG A 137 3.80 -21.12 9.41
N ARG A 138 3.52 -19.91 8.86
CA ARG A 138 3.34 -19.62 7.42
C ARG A 138 2.16 -20.36 6.77
N HIS A 139 1.13 -20.65 7.55
CA HIS A 139 -0.13 -21.15 7.04
C HIS A 139 -1.08 -19.98 6.77
N PHE A 140 -1.27 -19.66 5.49
CA PHE A 140 -2.08 -18.53 5.06
C PHE A 140 -3.47 -18.99 4.60
N ALA A 141 -4.52 -18.46 5.23
CA ALA A 141 -5.90 -18.62 4.77
C ALA A 141 -6.32 -17.34 4.04
N LEU A 142 -6.26 -17.35 2.71
CA LEU A 142 -6.50 -16.18 1.85
C LEU A 142 -7.51 -16.53 0.76
N LEU A 143 -8.39 -15.59 0.39
CA LEU A 143 -9.34 -15.69 -0.72
C LEU A 143 -10.17 -16.99 -0.74
N GLY A 144 -10.55 -17.49 0.44
CA GLY A 144 -11.34 -18.73 0.57
C GLY A 144 -10.53 -20.02 0.57
N TYR A 145 -9.25 -19.99 0.29
CA TYR A 145 -8.35 -21.12 0.49
C TYR A 145 -8.06 -21.28 1.98
N ARG A 146 -8.15 -22.53 2.49
CA ARG A 146 -7.93 -22.82 3.92
C ARG A 146 -6.47 -22.74 4.32
N THR A 147 -5.56 -23.14 3.41
CA THR A 147 -4.12 -23.10 3.65
C THR A 147 -3.40 -22.94 2.32
N LEU A 148 -2.64 -21.86 2.20
CA LEU A 148 -1.72 -21.61 1.10
C LEU A 148 -0.29 -21.61 1.65
N TRP A 149 0.64 -22.12 0.84
CA TRP A 149 2.05 -22.17 1.16
C TRP A 149 2.86 -21.42 0.11
N PHE A 150 3.54 -20.34 0.54
CA PHE A 150 4.33 -19.49 -0.34
C PHE A 150 5.85 -19.73 -0.21
N GLY A 151 6.27 -20.87 0.33
CA GLY A 151 7.69 -21.19 0.51
C GLY A 151 8.24 -20.86 1.91
N ASP A 152 9.48 -21.30 2.13
CA ASP A 152 10.30 -20.99 3.30
C ASP A 152 11.75 -20.76 2.84
N PRO A 153 12.21 -19.50 2.75
CA PRO A 153 11.53 -18.24 3.02
C PRO A 153 10.31 -17.98 2.12
N ILE A 154 9.44 -17.03 2.52
CA ILE A 154 8.26 -16.67 1.72
C ILE A 154 8.72 -16.13 0.36
N ASP A 155 8.21 -16.72 -0.73
CA ASP A 155 8.35 -16.16 -2.07
C ASP A 155 7.18 -15.19 -2.35
N TRP A 156 7.47 -13.90 -2.25
CA TRP A 156 6.52 -12.80 -2.38
C TRP A 156 5.97 -12.61 -3.81
N HIS A 157 6.48 -13.38 -4.77
CA HIS A 157 6.10 -13.29 -6.18
C HIS A 157 5.41 -14.56 -6.69
N LEU A 158 5.23 -15.56 -5.81
CA LEU A 158 4.69 -16.87 -6.15
C LEU A 158 3.15 -16.87 -6.15
N ASP A 159 2.55 -17.34 -7.24
CA ASP A 159 1.22 -17.92 -7.23
C ASP A 159 1.33 -19.39 -6.78
N PRO A 160 0.94 -19.74 -5.54
CA PRO A 160 1.15 -21.07 -5.00
C PRO A 160 0.19 -22.11 -5.58
N VAL A 161 -0.90 -21.68 -6.23
CA VAL A 161 -1.89 -22.58 -6.83
C VAL A 161 -1.41 -23.08 -8.19
N ARG A 162 -0.82 -22.19 -8.99
CA ARG A 162 -0.28 -22.54 -10.32
C ARG A 162 1.20 -22.86 -10.30
N GLY A 163 1.90 -22.61 -9.20
CA GLY A 163 3.35 -22.74 -9.12
C GLY A 163 4.09 -21.71 -9.99
N LYS A 164 3.45 -20.58 -10.31
CA LYS A 164 3.99 -19.56 -11.22
C LYS A 164 4.62 -18.44 -10.41
N ARG A 165 5.81 -18.02 -10.79
CA ARG A 165 6.52 -16.90 -10.15
C ARG A 165 6.57 -15.70 -11.09
N ALA A 166 6.00 -14.56 -10.66
CA ALA A 166 6.05 -13.32 -11.43
C ALA A 166 7.50 -12.81 -11.55
N PRO A 167 7.93 -12.31 -12.73
CA PRO A 167 9.30 -11.88 -12.95
C PRO A 167 9.62 -10.56 -12.23
N LEU A 168 10.90 -10.41 -11.84
CA LEU A 168 11.46 -9.19 -11.26
C LEU A 168 11.95 -8.26 -12.35
N VAL A 169 11.03 -7.59 -13.02
CA VAL A 169 11.29 -6.55 -14.02
C VAL A 169 10.61 -5.24 -13.58
N PRO A 170 10.94 -4.09 -14.18
CA PRO A 170 10.22 -2.85 -13.88
C PRO A 170 8.72 -3.04 -13.98
N TRP A 171 7.99 -2.64 -12.92
CA TRP A 171 6.54 -2.86 -12.80
C TRP A 171 5.74 -2.40 -14.03
N SER A 172 6.21 -1.32 -14.66
CA SER A 172 5.53 -0.66 -15.78
C SER A 172 5.61 -1.41 -17.11
N VAL A 173 6.38 -2.49 -17.19
CA VAL A 173 6.44 -3.37 -18.38
C VAL A 173 5.70 -4.69 -18.17
N LEU A 174 5.24 -4.97 -16.94
CA LEU A 174 4.49 -6.19 -16.64
C LEU A 174 3.05 -6.10 -17.15
N ASP A 175 2.63 -7.11 -17.92
CA ASP A 175 1.21 -7.36 -18.19
C ASP A 175 0.65 -8.21 -17.04
N THR A 176 0.03 -7.55 -16.07
CA THR A 176 -0.56 -8.22 -14.90
C THR A 176 -1.83 -9.03 -15.23
N ALA A 177 -2.32 -8.94 -16.46
CA ALA A 177 -3.46 -9.73 -16.95
C ALA A 177 -3.03 -11.03 -17.66
N ASP A 178 -1.73 -11.22 -17.91
CA ASP A 178 -1.21 -12.44 -18.52
C ASP A 178 -0.86 -13.50 -17.45
N PRO A 179 -1.73 -14.50 -17.22
CA PRO A 179 -1.52 -15.50 -16.18
C PRO A 179 -0.36 -16.46 -16.49
N GLU A 180 0.10 -16.53 -17.76
CA GLU A 180 1.24 -17.34 -18.14
C GLU A 180 2.56 -16.72 -17.69
N THR A 181 2.61 -15.40 -17.59
CA THR A 181 3.79 -14.66 -17.12
C THR A 181 3.77 -14.44 -15.61
N VAL A 182 2.63 -14.03 -15.02
CA VAL A 182 2.57 -13.56 -13.62
C VAL A 182 1.75 -14.45 -12.70
N GLY A 183 1.08 -15.50 -13.21
CA GLY A 183 0.15 -16.32 -12.44
C GLY A 183 -1.17 -15.60 -12.11
N ASP A 184 -1.87 -16.04 -11.06
CA ASP A 184 -3.02 -15.32 -10.53
C ASP A 184 -2.53 -14.21 -9.59
N THR A 185 -2.46 -12.99 -10.13
CA THR A 185 -1.99 -11.82 -9.38
C THR A 185 -2.84 -11.51 -8.16
N ARG A 186 -4.11 -11.93 -8.10
CA ARG A 186 -4.97 -11.72 -6.93
C ARG A 186 -4.44 -12.44 -5.71
N LEU A 187 -3.94 -13.67 -5.86
CA LEU A 187 -3.32 -14.44 -4.78
C LEU A 187 -2.00 -13.79 -4.32
N VAL A 188 -1.17 -13.38 -5.28
CA VAL A 188 0.09 -12.69 -4.98
C VAL A 188 -0.18 -11.39 -4.25
N TRP A 189 -1.10 -10.54 -4.75
CA TRP A 189 -1.43 -9.27 -4.10
C TRP A 189 -2.05 -9.44 -2.73
N GLU A 190 -2.93 -10.42 -2.53
CA GLU A 190 -3.56 -10.66 -1.22
C GLU A 190 -2.53 -10.95 -0.13
N LEU A 191 -1.51 -11.78 -0.42
CA LEU A 191 -0.38 -11.99 0.47
C LEU A 191 0.35 -10.67 0.75
N ASN A 192 0.61 -9.90 -0.32
CA ASN A 192 1.45 -8.70 -0.29
C ASN A 192 0.74 -7.42 0.19
N ARG A 193 -0.58 -7.45 0.44
CA ARG A 193 -1.31 -6.41 1.17
C ARG A 193 -0.94 -6.35 2.64
N HIS A 194 -0.35 -7.40 3.18
CA HIS A 194 0.09 -7.53 4.57
C HIS A 194 -1.04 -7.38 5.62
N GLN A 195 -2.30 -7.56 5.25
CA GLN A 195 -3.41 -7.52 6.20
C GLN A 195 -3.30 -8.61 7.28
N TRP A 196 -2.69 -9.74 6.93
CA TRP A 196 -2.40 -10.82 7.88
C TRP A 196 -1.34 -10.42 8.92
N ILE A 197 -0.41 -9.50 8.61
CA ILE A 197 0.56 -8.96 9.58
C ILE A 197 -0.16 -8.13 10.66
N VAL A 198 -1.23 -7.42 10.29
CA VAL A 198 -2.05 -6.69 11.27
C VAL A 198 -2.68 -7.65 12.28
N ARG A 199 -3.09 -8.87 11.87
CA ARG A 199 -3.58 -9.89 12.81
C ARG A 199 -2.52 -10.35 13.81
N LEU A 200 -1.28 -10.50 13.37
CA LEU A 200 -0.15 -10.78 14.27
C LEU A 200 0.06 -9.63 15.27
N ALA A 201 0.02 -8.39 14.80
CA ALA A 201 0.14 -7.22 15.65
C ALA A 201 -1.01 -7.10 16.67
N GLN A 202 -2.25 -7.45 16.28
CA GLN A 202 -3.39 -7.57 17.21
C GLN A 202 -3.18 -8.66 18.25
N ALA A 203 -2.63 -9.81 17.84
CA ALA A 203 -2.31 -10.91 18.77
C ALA A 203 -1.27 -10.48 19.80
N TYR A 204 -0.23 -9.74 19.39
CA TYR A 204 0.72 -9.10 20.31
C TYR A 204 0.00 -8.17 21.30
N THR A 205 -0.85 -7.26 20.81
CA THR A 205 -1.55 -6.30 21.65
C THR A 205 -2.42 -6.98 22.71
N ILE A 206 -3.05 -8.12 22.39
CA ILE A 206 -3.96 -8.84 23.30
C ILE A 206 -3.21 -9.75 24.26
N SER A 207 -2.06 -10.33 23.85
CA SER A 207 -1.33 -11.34 24.62
C SER A 207 -0.09 -10.81 25.33
N GLY A 208 0.52 -9.74 24.80
CA GLY A 208 1.85 -9.29 25.22
C GLY A 208 2.99 -10.21 24.74
N ASP A 209 2.71 -11.19 23.88
CA ASP A 209 3.71 -12.16 23.41
C ASP A 209 4.55 -11.56 22.27
N GLU A 210 5.80 -11.24 22.56
CA GLU A 210 6.75 -10.63 21.60
C GLU A 210 7.00 -11.49 20.35
N ARG A 211 6.76 -12.80 20.37
CA ARG A 211 6.90 -13.67 19.18
C ARG A 211 6.06 -13.16 18.00
N TYR A 212 4.87 -12.61 18.27
CA TYR A 212 4.03 -12.06 17.22
C TYR A 212 4.61 -10.76 16.65
N ALA A 213 5.12 -9.88 17.52
CA ALA A 213 5.77 -8.63 17.10
C ALA A 213 7.04 -8.91 16.28
N GLU A 214 7.90 -9.83 16.73
CA GLU A 214 9.07 -10.28 15.98
C GLU A 214 8.70 -10.89 14.62
N SER A 215 7.59 -11.64 14.55
CA SER A 215 7.12 -12.20 13.29
C SER A 215 6.68 -11.12 12.31
N CYS A 216 6.05 -10.03 12.80
CA CYS A 216 5.70 -8.87 11.98
C CYS A 216 6.95 -8.17 11.42
N THR A 217 7.91 -7.84 12.29
CA THR A 217 9.11 -7.10 11.87
C THR A 217 9.95 -7.90 10.90
N ARG A 218 10.16 -9.20 11.15
CA ARG A 218 10.87 -10.12 10.22
C ARG A 218 10.16 -10.24 8.87
N ALA A 219 8.83 -10.33 8.85
CA ALA A 219 8.07 -10.43 7.61
C ALA A 219 8.19 -9.15 6.78
N ILE A 220 8.09 -7.98 7.41
CA ILE A 220 8.23 -6.70 6.73
C ILE A 220 9.66 -6.53 6.21
N ASP A 221 10.69 -6.82 7.01
CA ASP A 221 12.09 -6.74 6.58
C ASP A 221 12.38 -7.67 5.39
N ALA A 222 11.93 -8.93 5.47
CA ALA A 222 12.08 -9.88 4.36
C ALA A 222 11.35 -9.42 3.09
N TRP A 223 10.20 -8.77 3.25
CA TRP A 223 9.48 -8.18 2.11
C TRP A 223 10.27 -7.04 1.49
N LEU A 224 10.81 -6.13 2.29
CA LEU A 224 11.61 -4.99 1.83
C LEU A 224 12.86 -5.44 1.06
N ASP A 225 13.50 -6.52 1.51
CA ASP A 225 14.67 -7.11 0.84
C ASP A 225 14.30 -7.74 -0.52
N ALA A 226 13.12 -8.35 -0.63
CA ALA A 226 12.67 -9.07 -1.82
C ALA A 226 11.96 -8.19 -2.86
N ASN A 227 11.56 -6.97 -2.52
CA ASN A 227 10.73 -6.10 -3.36
C ASN A 227 11.36 -4.71 -3.53
N PRO A 228 12.41 -4.58 -4.34
CA PRO A 228 12.99 -3.28 -4.65
C PRO A 228 11.94 -2.31 -5.19
N PRO A 229 12.01 -1.01 -4.87
CA PRO A 229 11.04 -0.04 -5.33
C PRO A 229 10.88 -0.04 -6.85
N GLY A 230 9.63 -0.10 -7.33
CA GLY A 230 9.33 -0.08 -8.74
C GLY A 230 9.66 -1.37 -9.50
N VAL A 231 10.02 -2.48 -8.82
CA VAL A 231 10.34 -3.76 -9.45
C VAL A 231 9.32 -4.83 -9.05
N GLY A 232 8.82 -5.56 -10.03
CA GLY A 232 7.92 -6.69 -9.85
C GLY A 232 6.44 -6.32 -9.71
N VAL A 233 5.62 -7.35 -9.65
CA VAL A 233 4.15 -7.28 -9.67
C VAL A 233 3.55 -6.54 -8.47
N ASN A 234 4.28 -6.46 -7.35
CA ASN A 234 3.85 -5.81 -6.12
C ASN A 234 3.84 -4.28 -6.18
N TRP A 235 4.37 -3.69 -7.26
CA TRP A 235 4.34 -2.26 -7.56
C TRP A 235 3.40 -1.91 -8.71
N ALA A 236 2.82 -2.90 -9.39
CA ALA A 236 2.08 -2.71 -10.64
C ALA A 236 0.73 -1.99 -10.46
N ARG A 237 0.13 -2.03 -9.27
CA ARG A 237 -1.12 -1.34 -8.98
C ARG A 237 -1.00 -0.49 -7.71
N SER A 238 -1.25 0.81 -7.84
CA SER A 238 -1.15 1.76 -6.73
C SER A 238 -2.08 1.44 -5.56
N VAL A 239 -3.24 0.85 -5.82
CA VAL A 239 -4.17 0.42 -4.76
C VAL A 239 -3.57 -0.69 -3.90
N GLU A 240 -2.82 -1.64 -4.47
CA GLU A 240 -2.14 -2.69 -3.72
C GLU A 240 -1.00 -2.13 -2.85
N VAL A 241 -0.28 -1.16 -3.40
CA VAL A 241 0.75 -0.39 -2.66
C VAL A 241 0.11 0.36 -1.49
N SER A 242 -1.08 0.94 -1.69
CA SER A 242 -1.84 1.64 -0.65
C SER A 242 -2.31 0.70 0.45
N PHE A 243 -2.87 -0.46 0.14
CA PHE A 243 -3.30 -1.44 1.14
C PHE A 243 -2.15 -1.92 2.01
N ARG A 244 -0.99 -2.21 1.41
CA ARG A 244 0.22 -2.59 2.14
C ARG A 244 0.68 -1.47 3.06
N MET A 245 0.73 -0.24 2.59
CA MET A 245 1.09 0.93 3.37
C MET A 245 0.15 1.15 4.56
N MET A 246 -1.17 1.01 4.37
CA MET A 246 -2.15 1.08 5.46
C MET A 246 -1.93 -0.03 6.49
N SER A 247 -1.67 -1.27 6.03
CA SER A 247 -1.34 -2.39 6.92
C SER A 247 -0.10 -2.13 7.76
N TRP A 248 0.93 -1.50 7.19
CA TRP A 248 2.12 -1.10 7.94
C TRP A 248 1.86 0.00 8.95
N CYS A 249 1.00 0.97 8.62
CA CYS A 249 0.58 2.00 9.59
C CYS A 249 -0.14 1.37 10.79
N TRP A 250 -1.08 0.45 10.54
CA TRP A 250 -1.76 -0.31 11.60
C TRP A 250 -0.79 -1.14 12.43
N THR A 251 0.08 -1.90 11.78
CA THR A 251 1.07 -2.75 12.44
C THR A 251 1.98 -1.93 13.34
N LEU A 252 2.52 -0.82 12.84
CA LEU A 252 3.40 0.04 13.62
C LEU A 252 2.69 0.64 14.84
N MET A 253 1.45 1.09 14.68
CA MET A 253 0.68 1.65 15.81
C MET A 253 0.41 0.61 16.90
N LEU A 254 0.13 -0.62 16.53
CA LEU A 254 -0.09 -1.72 17.48
C LEU A 254 1.21 -2.19 18.15
N LEU A 255 2.33 -2.15 17.42
CA LEU A 255 3.64 -2.64 17.90
C LEU A 255 4.54 -1.56 18.50
N ARG A 256 4.17 -0.28 18.48
CA ARG A 256 5.08 0.84 18.80
C ARG A 256 5.78 0.77 20.15
N GLN A 257 5.24 -0.01 21.11
CA GLN A 257 5.85 -0.23 22.42
C GLN A 257 6.62 -1.56 22.51
N SER A 258 6.58 -2.40 21.47
CA SER A 258 7.29 -3.67 21.42
C SER A 258 8.82 -3.44 21.32
N GLN A 259 9.56 -4.37 21.91
CA GLN A 259 11.02 -4.40 21.81
C GLN A 259 11.49 -4.83 20.40
N ALA A 260 10.65 -5.55 19.64
CA ALA A 260 10.94 -5.92 18.26
C ALA A 260 11.00 -4.71 17.30
N VAL A 261 10.39 -3.57 17.67
CA VAL A 261 10.50 -2.32 16.91
C VAL A 261 11.80 -1.62 17.30
N THR A 262 12.87 -1.97 16.59
CA THR A 262 14.18 -1.32 16.72
C THR A 262 14.27 -0.04 15.90
N GLY A 263 15.24 0.84 16.22
CA GLY A 263 15.46 2.05 15.43
C GLY A 263 15.83 1.76 13.97
N ALA A 264 16.64 0.74 13.72
CA ALA A 264 17.03 0.32 12.36
C ALA A 264 15.82 -0.19 11.55
N PHE A 265 14.98 -1.05 12.15
CA PHE A 265 13.74 -1.49 11.52
C PHE A 265 12.82 -0.31 11.22
N LEU A 266 12.65 0.60 12.18
CA LEU A 266 11.78 1.76 12.04
C LEU A 266 12.23 2.69 10.92
N GLN A 267 13.53 2.98 10.80
CA GLN A 267 14.05 3.78 9.70
C GLN A 267 13.76 3.14 8.33
N ARG A 268 13.95 1.82 8.19
CA ARG A 268 13.62 1.09 6.96
C ARG A 268 12.12 1.19 6.63
N LEU A 269 11.28 0.94 7.62
CA LEU A 269 9.82 0.99 7.44
C LEU A 269 9.34 2.40 7.07
N LEU A 270 9.82 3.45 7.74
CA LEU A 270 9.45 4.84 7.45
C LEU A 270 9.92 5.27 6.05
N ALA A 271 11.13 4.89 5.65
CA ALA A 271 11.62 5.12 4.30
C ALA A 271 10.74 4.41 3.26
N ALA A 272 10.34 3.18 3.53
CA ALA A 272 9.45 2.42 2.67
C ALA A 272 8.05 3.04 2.59
N ILE A 273 7.48 3.50 3.70
CA ILE A 273 6.18 4.21 3.72
C ILE A 273 6.26 5.48 2.85
N TRP A 274 7.33 6.25 2.97
CA TRP A 274 7.53 7.44 2.14
C TRP A 274 7.60 7.10 0.65
N LEU A 275 8.33 6.04 0.27
CA LEU A 275 8.42 5.56 -1.11
C LEU A 275 7.06 5.09 -1.64
N HIS A 276 6.29 4.35 -0.82
CA HIS A 276 4.95 3.89 -1.17
C HIS A 276 4.00 5.07 -1.40
N ALA A 277 3.98 6.04 -0.48
CA ALA A 277 3.17 7.24 -0.63
C ALA A 277 3.54 8.06 -1.88
N THR A 278 4.85 8.18 -2.17
CA THR A 278 5.33 8.85 -3.38
C THR A 278 4.89 8.13 -4.65
N HIS A 279 4.98 6.78 -4.68
CA HIS A 279 4.50 5.96 -5.81
C HIS A 279 2.98 6.14 -6.00
N VAL A 280 2.19 5.96 -4.95
CA VAL A 280 0.73 6.13 -5.00
C VAL A 280 0.37 7.53 -5.48
N ARG A 281 0.99 8.58 -4.92
CA ARG A 281 0.73 9.97 -5.34
C ARG A 281 1.04 10.21 -6.81
N ARG A 282 2.06 9.57 -7.36
CA ARG A 282 2.47 9.68 -8.76
C ARG A 282 1.50 8.97 -9.70
N TYR A 283 1.00 7.81 -9.29
CA TYR A 283 0.22 6.91 -10.14
C TYR A 283 -1.25 6.76 -9.71
N LEU A 284 -1.86 7.83 -9.15
CA LEU A 284 -3.28 7.85 -8.81
C LEU A 284 -4.16 7.53 -10.02
N SER A 285 -5.17 6.71 -9.81
CA SER A 285 -6.03 6.16 -10.87
C SER A 285 -7.17 7.09 -11.31
N TYR A 286 -6.92 8.41 -11.41
CA TYR A 286 -7.95 9.41 -11.73
C TYR A 286 -8.76 9.11 -13.00
N TYR A 287 -8.14 8.49 -13.99
CA TYR A 287 -8.76 8.25 -15.30
C TYR A 287 -8.89 6.78 -15.67
N CYS A 288 -8.43 5.87 -14.80
CA CYS A 288 -8.43 4.43 -15.09
C CYS A 288 -9.46 3.67 -14.25
N SER A 289 -9.59 3.99 -12.96
CA SER A 289 -10.51 3.32 -12.04
C SER A 289 -10.90 4.30 -10.93
N ARG A 290 -11.85 5.17 -11.24
CA ARG A 290 -12.21 6.29 -10.37
C ARG A 290 -12.89 5.89 -9.06
N ASN A 291 -13.55 4.74 -9.01
CA ASN A 291 -14.39 4.38 -7.87
C ASN A 291 -13.58 3.70 -6.76
N THR A 292 -13.26 2.43 -6.94
CA THR A 292 -12.69 1.61 -5.86
C THR A 292 -11.19 1.85 -5.69
N ASP A 293 -10.43 1.81 -6.79
CA ASP A 293 -8.97 1.92 -6.73
C ASP A 293 -8.56 3.32 -6.26
N LEU A 294 -9.11 4.38 -6.88
CA LEU A 294 -8.79 5.76 -6.52
C LEU A 294 -9.14 6.07 -5.06
N THR A 295 -10.25 5.54 -4.55
CA THR A 295 -10.64 5.70 -3.13
C THR A 295 -9.64 5.02 -2.21
N GLY A 296 -9.22 3.78 -2.53
CA GLY A 296 -8.20 3.05 -1.76
C GLY A 296 -6.84 3.74 -1.78
N GLU A 297 -6.45 4.27 -2.93
CA GLU A 297 -5.22 5.05 -3.11
C GLU A 297 -5.21 6.34 -2.28
N ALA A 298 -6.31 7.10 -2.35
CA ALA A 298 -6.48 8.30 -1.56
C ALA A 298 -6.48 8.01 -0.05
N LEU A 299 -7.12 6.91 0.36
CA LEU A 299 -7.14 6.49 1.76
C LEU A 299 -5.71 6.15 2.24
N GLY A 300 -4.91 5.44 1.44
CA GLY A 300 -3.52 5.15 1.77
C GLY A 300 -2.68 6.41 1.98
N LEU A 301 -2.82 7.41 1.10
CA LEU A 301 -2.15 8.71 1.27
C LEU A 301 -2.62 9.43 2.54
N PHE A 302 -3.91 9.36 2.86
CA PHE A 302 -4.47 9.94 4.08
C PHE A 302 -3.86 9.31 5.34
N TYR A 303 -3.72 7.97 5.37
CA TYR A 303 -3.09 7.25 6.48
C TYR A 303 -1.64 7.72 6.69
N ALA A 304 -0.82 7.66 5.65
CA ALA A 304 0.59 8.03 5.76
C ALA A 304 0.78 9.49 6.17
N SER A 305 0.01 10.40 5.58
CA SER A 305 0.13 11.84 5.83
C SER A 305 -0.41 12.28 7.20
N THR A 306 -1.39 11.56 7.75
CA THR A 306 -1.96 11.85 9.06
C THR A 306 -1.09 11.28 10.18
N LEU A 307 -0.58 10.06 9.98
CA LEU A 307 0.25 9.40 10.97
C LEU A 307 1.65 10.01 11.06
N PHE A 308 2.22 10.42 9.92
CA PHE A 308 3.56 10.97 9.81
C PHE A 308 3.56 12.36 9.18
N PRO A 309 3.04 13.40 9.89
CA PRO A 309 3.09 14.79 9.40
C PRO A 309 4.54 15.31 9.28
N GLU A 310 5.51 14.60 9.83
CA GLU A 310 6.95 14.87 9.73
C GLU A 310 7.49 14.69 8.30
N PHE A 311 6.80 13.96 7.42
CA PHE A 311 7.15 13.91 6.00
C PHE A 311 6.91 15.27 5.33
N ARG A 312 7.90 15.78 4.61
CA ARG A 312 7.82 17.09 3.92
C ARG A 312 6.63 17.20 2.98
N ASP A 313 6.22 16.09 2.36
CA ASP A 313 5.10 16.04 1.43
C ASP A 313 3.76 15.70 2.12
N ALA A 314 3.72 15.47 3.43
CA ALA A 314 2.55 14.99 4.15
C ALA A 314 1.32 15.89 3.96
N GLU A 315 1.47 17.21 4.09
CA GLU A 315 0.35 18.14 3.92
C GLU A 315 -0.25 18.06 2.53
N ARG A 316 0.61 18.04 1.50
CA ARG A 316 0.18 17.91 0.11
C ARG A 316 -0.51 16.56 -0.16
N TRP A 317 0.00 15.46 0.40
CA TRP A 317 -0.64 14.16 0.29
C TRP A 317 -2.02 14.17 0.95
N ARG A 318 -2.14 14.78 2.13
CA ARG A 318 -3.39 14.90 2.87
C ARG A 318 -4.43 15.74 2.11
N GLU A 319 -4.04 16.86 1.53
CA GLU A 319 -4.93 17.69 0.71
C GLU A 319 -5.47 16.92 -0.50
N VAL A 320 -4.59 16.25 -1.24
CA VAL A 320 -4.98 15.42 -2.39
C VAL A 320 -5.91 14.29 -1.96
N ALA A 321 -5.57 13.60 -0.87
CA ALA A 321 -6.37 12.51 -0.33
C ALA A 321 -7.78 12.98 0.06
N LEU A 322 -7.88 14.02 0.88
CA LEU A 322 -9.17 14.57 1.33
C LEU A 322 -10.02 15.08 0.17
N ARG A 323 -9.43 15.83 -0.77
CA ARG A 323 -10.12 16.30 -1.98
C ARG A 323 -10.70 15.11 -2.76
N THR A 324 -9.89 14.07 -2.98
CA THR A 324 -10.31 12.88 -3.72
C THR A 324 -11.42 12.11 -3.01
N LEU A 325 -11.29 11.90 -1.69
CA LEU A 325 -12.30 11.18 -0.89
C LEU A 325 -13.63 11.93 -0.82
N VAL A 326 -13.61 13.25 -0.62
CA VAL A 326 -14.82 14.08 -0.56
C VAL A 326 -15.52 14.14 -1.91
N GLN A 327 -14.77 14.38 -2.99
CA GLN A 327 -15.33 14.46 -4.33
C GLN A 327 -15.86 13.10 -4.83
N GLY A 328 -15.14 12.02 -4.56
CA GLY A 328 -15.59 10.66 -4.88
C GLY A 328 -16.93 10.32 -4.23
N ARG A 329 -17.12 10.70 -2.96
CA ARG A 329 -18.38 10.49 -2.23
C ARG A 329 -19.55 11.31 -2.80
N LEU A 330 -19.31 12.55 -3.20
CA LEU A 330 -20.33 13.41 -3.81
C LEU A 330 -20.83 12.87 -5.17
N LEU A 331 -19.95 12.22 -5.93
CA LEU A 331 -20.33 11.60 -7.20
C LEU A 331 -21.13 10.31 -7.00
N GLN A 332 -20.83 9.50 -5.98
CA GLN A 332 -21.58 8.28 -5.66
C GLN A 332 -23.01 8.59 -5.19
N VAL A 333 -23.19 9.61 -4.36
CA VAL A 333 -24.53 10.02 -3.85
C VAL A 333 -25.42 10.63 -4.94
N ARG A 334 -24.86 11.18 -6.03
CA ARG A 334 -25.64 11.73 -7.15
C ARG A 334 -26.08 10.68 -8.17
N SER A 335 -25.55 9.46 -8.09
CA SER A 335 -25.88 8.33 -8.97
C SER A 335 -26.92 7.36 -8.38
N GLU A 336 -27.35 7.57 -7.15
CA GLU A 336 -28.48 6.93 -6.48
C GLU A 336 -29.73 7.82 -6.54
#